data_a0a44e1ff42f2fd09797e90da09008c5
#
_entry.id   a0a44e1ff42f2fd09797e90da09008c5
#
_cell.length_a   1.000
_cell.length_b   1.000
_cell.length_c   1.000
_cell.angle_alpha   90.00
_cell.angle_beta   90.00
_cell.angle_gamma   90.00
#
_symmetry.space_group_name_H-M   'P 1'
#
loop_
_entity.id
_entity.type
_entity.pdbx_description
1 polymer ?
#
loop_
_entity_poly.entity_id
_entity_poly.type
_entity_poly.pdbx_seq_one_letter_code
_entity_poly.pdbx_strand_id
1 'polypeptide(L)'
;MRDVHPTHYGRVCPIETPEGPNIGLINSLSSYARTDRYGFIETPYRVVKEGKVTDEIIYLSPIMESNHYIAQANVELDKKGKFTSDFVTARHQGETSLTSVGMITLMDVSPKQVLSVAASLIPFLENNDANRALMGSNMMRQAVPTLIPQKPLVGTGLERQVARDSGVCVVANNLSLIHI
;
A
#
# COMPACT_ATOMS: atom_id res chain seq x y z
N MET A 1 -19.46 11.60 -3.85
CA MET A 1 -18.35 12.05 -2.98
C MET A 1 -17.93 11.01 -1.92
N ARG A 2 -18.83 10.11 -1.50
CA ARG A 2 -18.53 9.10 -0.46
C ARG A 2 -18.09 7.74 -1.02
N ASP A 3 -18.25 7.55 -2.32
CA ASP A 3 -17.93 6.29 -2.99
C ASP A 3 -16.45 6.19 -3.34
N VAL A 4 -15.97 4.97 -3.43
CA VAL A 4 -14.60 4.67 -3.87
C VAL A 4 -14.51 4.87 -5.39
N HIS A 5 -13.54 5.65 -5.83
CA HIS A 5 -13.29 5.91 -7.24
C HIS A 5 -12.00 5.20 -7.69
N PRO A 6 -11.88 4.73 -8.95
CA PRO A 6 -10.67 4.08 -9.45
C PRO A 6 -9.38 4.90 -9.28
N THR A 7 -9.47 6.24 -9.31
CA THR A 7 -8.32 7.13 -9.07
C THR A 7 -7.82 7.12 -7.64
N HIS A 8 -8.57 6.54 -6.69
CA HIS A 8 -8.14 6.37 -5.30
C HIS A 8 -7.10 5.26 -5.13
N TYR A 9 -6.93 4.38 -6.11
CA TYR A 9 -5.99 3.28 -6.04
C TYR A 9 -4.58 3.75 -5.71
N GLY A 10 -4.02 3.21 -4.63
CA GLY A 10 -2.68 3.57 -4.16
C GLY A 10 -2.54 4.99 -3.58
N ARG A 11 -3.62 5.77 -3.49
CA ARG A 11 -3.63 7.17 -3.00
C ARG A 11 -4.46 7.34 -1.75
N VAL A 12 -5.69 6.85 -1.78
CA VAL A 12 -6.65 6.94 -0.68
C VAL A 12 -7.09 5.54 -0.30
N CYS A 13 -7.01 5.20 0.99
CA CYS A 13 -7.42 3.89 1.47
C CYS A 13 -8.94 3.70 1.31
N PRO A 14 -9.39 2.60 0.69
CA PRO A 14 -10.81 2.34 0.52
C PRO A 14 -11.51 1.86 1.80
N ILE A 15 -10.75 1.50 2.83
CA ILE A 15 -11.26 0.87 4.07
C ILE A 15 -11.25 1.86 5.24
N GLU A 16 -10.15 2.59 5.44
CA GLU A 16 -9.98 3.45 6.61
C GLU A 16 -10.76 4.75 6.47
N THR A 17 -11.95 4.79 7.06
CA THR A 17 -12.83 5.96 7.16
C THR A 17 -13.58 5.91 8.49
N PRO A 18 -14.03 7.05 9.06
CA PRO A 18 -14.82 7.02 10.27
C PRO A 18 -16.15 6.26 10.08
N GLU A 19 -16.66 5.73 11.19
CA GLU A 19 -18.01 5.24 11.27
C GLU A 19 -18.97 6.40 11.56
N GLY A 20 -20.20 6.34 11.01
CA GLY A 20 -21.22 7.34 11.26
C GLY A 20 -21.37 8.37 10.14
N PRO A 21 -21.85 9.60 10.44
CA PRO A 21 -22.24 10.58 9.40
C PRO A 21 -21.10 11.06 8.50
N ASN A 22 -19.86 10.95 8.96
CA ASN A 22 -18.66 11.36 8.21
C ASN A 22 -18.04 10.23 7.38
N ILE A 23 -18.68 9.08 7.25
CA ILE A 23 -18.19 7.96 6.46
C ILE A 23 -17.95 8.38 5.01
N GLY A 24 -16.78 8.05 4.47
CA GLY A 24 -16.38 8.38 3.10
C GLY A 24 -16.03 9.86 2.86
N LEU A 25 -16.23 10.75 3.83
CA LEU A 25 -15.84 12.17 3.74
C LEU A 25 -14.47 12.43 4.33
N ILE A 26 -14.11 11.70 5.39
CA ILE A 26 -12.78 11.77 6.00
C ILE A 26 -12.05 10.51 5.60
N ASN A 27 -10.95 10.66 4.87
CA ASN A 27 -10.19 9.55 4.31
C ASN A 27 -8.74 9.59 4.78
N SER A 28 -8.05 8.45 4.68
CA SER A 28 -6.64 8.30 5.01
C SER A 28 -5.81 8.03 3.77
N LEU A 29 -4.60 8.56 3.71
CA LEU A 29 -3.65 8.27 2.64
C LEU A 29 -3.24 6.80 2.66
N SER A 30 -3.02 6.24 1.48
CA SER A 30 -2.43 4.91 1.33
C SER A 30 -0.96 4.91 1.77
N SER A 31 -0.45 3.74 2.12
CA SER A 31 0.86 3.57 2.79
C SER A 31 2.04 4.18 2.04
N TYR A 32 2.04 4.15 0.71
CA TYR A 32 3.13 4.68 -0.12
C TYR A 32 2.77 5.96 -0.87
N ALA A 33 1.58 6.50 -0.64
CA ALA A 33 1.14 7.73 -1.26
C ALA A 33 1.94 8.92 -0.72
N ARG A 34 2.23 9.87 -1.59
CA ARG A 34 2.81 11.16 -1.24
C ARG A 34 2.12 12.28 -2.00
N THR A 35 2.35 13.50 -1.61
CA THR A 35 1.91 14.68 -2.35
C THR A 35 3.07 15.26 -3.15
N ASP A 36 2.76 15.73 -4.36
CA ASP A 36 3.69 16.52 -5.16
C ASP A 36 3.79 17.96 -4.61
N ARG A 37 4.61 18.80 -5.28
CA ARG A 37 4.79 20.20 -4.92
C ARG A 37 3.52 21.07 -5.07
N TYR A 38 2.51 20.58 -5.78
CA TYR A 38 1.23 21.26 -5.98
C TYR A 38 0.12 20.71 -5.09
N GLY A 39 0.40 19.66 -4.30
CA GLY A 39 -0.57 19.01 -3.42
C GLY A 39 -1.35 17.87 -4.07
N PHE A 40 -1.03 17.45 -5.29
CA PHE A 40 -1.64 16.26 -5.90
C PHE A 40 -1.07 14.98 -5.28
N ILE A 41 -1.96 14.01 -5.05
CA ILE A 41 -1.54 12.72 -4.48
C ILE A 41 -0.99 11.83 -5.57
N GLU A 42 0.21 11.33 -5.36
CA GLU A 42 0.93 10.42 -6.25
C GLU A 42 1.15 9.06 -5.58
N THR A 43 1.24 8.02 -6.39
CA THR A 43 1.56 6.66 -5.94
C THR A 43 2.76 6.11 -6.71
N PRO A 44 3.61 5.26 -6.07
CA PRO A 44 4.80 4.72 -6.72
C PRO A 44 4.48 3.51 -7.59
N TYR A 45 5.22 3.39 -8.70
CA TYR A 45 5.22 2.24 -9.58
C TYR A 45 6.64 1.88 -9.98
N ARG A 46 6.89 0.59 -10.22
CA ARG A 46 8.13 0.10 -10.83
C ARG A 46 8.02 0.18 -12.34
N VAL A 47 9.07 0.65 -12.98
CA VAL A 47 9.13 0.72 -14.44
C VAL A 47 9.41 -0.66 -15.02
N VAL A 48 8.65 -1.03 -16.04
CA VAL A 48 8.84 -2.27 -16.81
C VAL A 48 9.43 -1.90 -18.17
N LYS A 49 10.58 -2.52 -18.54
CA LYS A 49 11.24 -2.35 -19.83
C LYS A 49 11.41 -3.72 -20.48
N GLU A 50 10.85 -3.91 -21.67
CA GLU A 50 10.95 -5.17 -22.44
C GLU A 50 10.56 -6.43 -21.65
N GLY A 51 9.45 -6.34 -20.89
CA GLY A 51 8.95 -7.46 -20.08
C GLY A 51 9.81 -7.77 -18.84
N LYS A 52 10.71 -6.88 -18.48
CA LYS A 52 11.53 -6.96 -17.26
C LYS A 52 11.20 -5.84 -16.32
N VAL A 53 10.91 -6.16 -15.08
CA VAL A 53 10.70 -5.19 -14.00
C VAL A 53 12.06 -4.63 -13.55
N THR A 54 12.17 -3.31 -13.51
CA THR A 54 13.37 -2.60 -13.05
C THR A 54 13.23 -2.17 -11.60
N ASP A 55 14.34 -1.76 -10.99
CA ASP A 55 14.34 -1.16 -9.64
C ASP A 55 14.04 0.34 -9.66
N GLU A 56 13.81 0.90 -10.85
CA GLU A 56 13.44 2.29 -11.03
C GLU A 56 12.00 2.50 -10.57
N ILE A 57 11.81 3.41 -9.61
CA ILE A 57 10.49 3.76 -9.07
C ILE A 57 10.13 5.16 -9.51
N ILE A 58 8.95 5.28 -10.11
CA ILE A 58 8.37 6.57 -10.50
C ILE A 58 7.07 6.82 -9.72
N TYR A 59 6.80 8.07 -9.41
CA TYR A 59 5.55 8.47 -8.78
C TYR A 59 4.64 9.13 -9.81
N LEU A 60 3.41 8.68 -9.88
CA LEU A 60 2.45 9.16 -10.87
C LEU A 60 1.16 9.66 -10.23
N SER A 61 0.65 10.76 -10.78
CA SER A 61 -0.70 11.22 -10.54
C SER A 61 -1.73 10.38 -11.32
N PRO A 62 -3.03 10.41 -10.98
CA PRO A 62 -4.05 9.63 -11.69
C PRO A 62 -4.13 9.92 -13.19
N ILE A 63 -3.88 11.17 -13.58
CA ILE A 63 -3.93 11.61 -14.98
C ILE A 63 -2.82 10.94 -15.79
N MET A 64 -1.60 10.91 -15.25
CA MET A 64 -0.46 10.26 -15.90
C MET A 64 -0.60 8.74 -15.92
N GLU A 65 -1.13 8.17 -14.84
CA GLU A 65 -1.38 6.73 -14.70
C GLU A 65 -2.29 6.17 -15.80
N SER A 66 -3.30 6.93 -16.22
CA SER A 66 -4.30 6.50 -17.22
C SER A 66 -3.71 6.08 -18.56
N ASN A 67 -2.50 6.53 -18.88
CA ASN A 67 -1.83 6.20 -20.14
C ASN A 67 -1.02 4.89 -20.08
N HIS A 68 -0.97 4.25 -18.92
CA HIS A 68 -0.11 3.09 -18.68
C HIS A 68 -0.91 1.81 -18.46
N TYR A 69 -0.33 0.67 -18.84
CA TYR A 69 -0.77 -0.66 -18.45
C TYR A 69 0.06 -1.10 -17.24
N ILE A 70 -0.61 -1.34 -16.13
CA ILE A 70 0.03 -1.54 -14.82
C ILE A 70 -0.24 -2.97 -14.34
N ALA A 71 0.81 -3.77 -14.23
CA ALA A 71 0.72 -5.12 -13.67
C ALA A 71 0.55 -5.08 -12.16
N GLN A 72 -0.19 -6.04 -11.62
CA GLN A 72 -0.35 -6.20 -10.16
C GLN A 72 0.95 -6.69 -9.52
N ALA A 73 1.18 -6.31 -8.24
CA ALA A 73 2.39 -6.67 -7.50
C ALA A 73 2.54 -8.17 -7.21
N ASN A 74 1.45 -8.95 -7.29
CA ASN A 74 1.42 -10.39 -7.03
C ASN A 74 1.73 -11.27 -8.25
N VAL A 75 2.02 -10.67 -9.40
CA VAL A 75 2.39 -11.41 -10.61
C VAL A 75 3.74 -12.09 -10.41
N GLU A 76 3.82 -13.35 -10.83
CA GLU A 76 5.03 -14.16 -10.72
C GLU A 76 6.14 -13.64 -11.64
N LEU A 77 7.30 -13.41 -11.03
CA LEU A 77 8.52 -12.99 -11.71
C LEU A 77 9.60 -14.05 -11.57
N ASP A 78 10.40 -14.24 -12.62
CA ASP A 78 11.62 -15.03 -12.57
C ASP A 78 12.69 -14.35 -11.69
N LYS A 79 13.72 -15.09 -11.30
CA LYS A 79 14.89 -14.57 -10.54
C LYS A 79 15.58 -13.37 -11.21
N LYS A 80 15.38 -13.19 -12.51
CA LYS A 80 15.91 -12.07 -13.30
C LYS A 80 14.95 -10.88 -13.40
N GLY A 81 13.75 -10.95 -12.76
CA GLY A 81 12.72 -9.92 -12.80
C GLY A 81 11.89 -9.91 -14.10
N LYS A 82 11.88 -10.98 -14.86
CA LYS A 82 11.01 -11.13 -16.04
C LYS A 82 9.69 -11.79 -15.65
N PHE A 83 8.62 -11.43 -16.34
CA PHE A 83 7.33 -12.11 -16.20
C PHE A 83 7.44 -13.55 -16.67
N THR A 84 6.86 -14.47 -15.89
CA THR A 84 6.87 -15.92 -16.21
C THR A 84 5.84 -16.28 -17.25
N SER A 85 4.71 -15.57 -17.28
CA SER A 85 3.59 -15.81 -18.19
C SER A 85 3.55 -14.77 -19.30
N ASP A 86 3.09 -15.14 -20.50
CA ASP A 86 2.92 -14.22 -21.63
C ASP A 86 1.75 -13.24 -21.44
N PHE A 87 0.77 -13.61 -20.62
CA PHE A 87 -0.38 -12.79 -20.25
C PHE A 87 -0.45 -12.64 -18.73
N VAL A 88 -0.67 -11.42 -18.27
CA VAL A 88 -0.79 -11.10 -16.85
C VAL A 88 -1.97 -10.17 -16.62
N THR A 89 -2.48 -10.21 -15.41
CA THR A 89 -3.54 -9.30 -14.96
C THR A 89 -2.96 -7.89 -14.83
N ALA A 90 -3.46 -6.97 -15.64
CA ALA A 90 -3.06 -5.57 -15.62
C ALA A 90 -4.27 -4.65 -15.48
N ARG A 91 -4.03 -3.48 -14.91
CA ARG A 91 -5.00 -2.39 -14.78
C ARG A 91 -4.71 -1.33 -15.85
N HIS A 92 -5.75 -0.87 -16.53
CA HIS A 92 -5.70 0.25 -17.46
C HIS A 92 -6.99 1.06 -17.36
N GLN A 93 -6.89 2.38 -17.16
CA GLN A 93 -8.03 3.30 -17.03
C GLN A 93 -9.10 2.86 -16.02
N GLY A 94 -8.68 2.24 -14.92
CA GLY A 94 -9.58 1.76 -13.87
C GLY A 94 -10.19 0.37 -14.12
N GLU A 95 -10.01 -0.21 -15.30
CA GLU A 95 -10.44 -1.56 -15.62
C GLU A 95 -9.31 -2.56 -15.45
N THR A 96 -9.64 -3.76 -15.00
CA THR A 96 -8.69 -4.87 -14.85
C THR A 96 -8.93 -5.89 -15.94
N SER A 97 -7.91 -6.20 -16.72
CA SER A 97 -7.98 -7.14 -17.84
C SER A 97 -6.71 -7.99 -17.94
N LEU A 98 -6.83 -9.11 -18.62
CA LEU A 98 -5.67 -9.95 -18.97
C LEU A 98 -4.98 -9.33 -20.18
N THR A 99 -3.72 -8.92 -20.01
CA THR A 99 -2.97 -8.16 -21.00
C THR A 99 -1.65 -8.84 -21.32
N SER A 100 -1.22 -8.76 -22.59
CA SER A 100 0.10 -9.26 -23.00
C SER A 100 1.23 -8.48 -22.31
N VAL A 101 2.26 -9.19 -21.88
CA VAL A 101 3.45 -8.63 -21.20
C VAL A 101 4.12 -7.51 -22.03
N GLY A 102 4.07 -7.58 -23.35
CA GLY A 102 4.64 -6.55 -24.23
C GLY A 102 3.98 -5.18 -24.13
N MET A 103 2.74 -5.11 -23.62
CA MET A 103 2.01 -3.85 -23.42
C MET A 103 2.22 -3.25 -22.01
N ILE A 104 2.76 -4.03 -21.07
CA ILE A 104 2.93 -3.59 -19.70
C ILE A 104 4.10 -2.62 -19.61
N THR A 105 3.82 -1.44 -19.08
CA THR A 105 4.81 -0.38 -18.88
C THR A 105 5.22 -0.18 -17.44
N LEU A 106 4.32 -0.54 -16.51
CA LEU A 106 4.51 -0.34 -15.08
C LEU A 106 4.05 -1.57 -14.29
N MET A 107 4.51 -1.68 -13.06
CA MET A 107 4.08 -2.68 -12.08
C MET A 107 3.91 -2.04 -10.71
N ASP A 108 2.91 -2.49 -9.96
CA ASP A 108 2.71 -2.08 -8.56
C ASP A 108 3.94 -2.46 -7.72
N VAL A 109 4.30 -1.60 -6.78
CA VAL A 109 5.45 -1.84 -5.88
C VAL A 109 5.14 -2.93 -4.86
N SER A 110 3.93 -2.91 -4.29
CA SER A 110 3.49 -3.85 -3.26
C SER A 110 1.97 -3.92 -3.22
N PRO A 111 1.38 -5.06 -2.86
CA PRO A 111 -0.06 -5.15 -2.61
C PRO A 111 -0.55 -4.21 -1.51
N LYS A 112 0.32 -3.88 -0.55
CA LYS A 112 0.01 -2.98 0.59
C LYS A 112 -0.17 -1.52 0.17
N GLN A 113 0.26 -1.13 -1.04
CA GLN A 113 0.15 0.26 -1.47
C GLN A 113 -1.30 0.76 -1.63
N VAL A 114 -2.26 -0.14 -1.75
CA VAL A 114 -3.70 0.20 -1.85
C VAL A 114 -4.26 0.66 -0.50
N LEU A 115 -3.68 0.18 0.59
CA LEU A 115 -4.20 0.31 1.94
C LEU A 115 -3.44 1.37 2.73
N SER A 116 -4.12 1.98 3.71
CA SER A 116 -3.46 2.83 4.70
C SER A 116 -2.58 2.01 5.64
N VAL A 117 -1.76 2.68 6.44
CA VAL A 117 -0.90 2.04 7.44
C VAL A 117 -1.74 1.24 8.44
N ALA A 118 -2.84 1.80 8.96
CA ALA A 118 -3.71 1.11 9.91
C ALA A 118 -4.32 -0.16 9.30
N ALA A 119 -4.89 -0.08 8.10
CA ALA A 119 -5.44 -1.24 7.42
C ALA A 119 -4.36 -2.30 7.12
N SER A 120 -3.14 -1.89 6.76
CA SER A 120 -2.02 -2.79 6.49
C SER A 120 -1.47 -3.51 7.73
N LEU A 121 -1.84 -3.08 8.93
CA LEU A 121 -1.48 -3.74 10.19
C LEU A 121 -2.48 -4.81 10.63
N ILE A 122 -3.60 -4.98 9.93
CA ILE A 122 -4.59 -6.01 10.24
C ILE A 122 -4.11 -7.36 9.70
N PRO A 123 -3.84 -8.35 10.56
CA PRO A 123 -3.46 -9.69 10.10
C PRO A 123 -4.61 -10.37 9.35
N PHE A 124 -4.29 -11.10 8.28
CA PHE A 124 -5.26 -11.82 7.46
C PHE A 124 -6.39 -10.93 6.91
N LEU A 125 -6.04 -9.70 6.54
CA LEU A 125 -7.01 -8.73 6.03
C LEU A 125 -7.77 -9.23 4.80
N GLU A 126 -7.11 -10.01 3.94
CA GLU A 126 -7.68 -10.63 2.75
C GLU A 126 -8.87 -11.57 3.05
N ASN A 127 -8.95 -12.06 4.27
CA ASN A 127 -10.03 -12.95 4.74
C ASN A 127 -11.12 -12.19 5.51
N ASN A 128 -10.98 -10.88 5.67
CA ASN A 128 -11.95 -10.04 6.37
C ASN A 128 -12.90 -9.34 5.39
N ASP A 129 -14.15 -9.18 5.83
CA ASP A 129 -15.07 -8.26 5.17
C ASP A 129 -14.65 -6.80 5.36
N ALA A 130 -14.89 -5.97 4.32
CA ALA A 130 -14.50 -4.56 4.33
C ALA A 130 -15.09 -3.78 5.51
N ASN A 131 -16.34 -4.06 5.90
CA ASN A 131 -16.99 -3.42 7.05
C ASN A 131 -16.26 -3.72 8.36
N ARG A 132 -15.85 -4.98 8.56
CA ARG A 132 -15.11 -5.39 9.76
C ARG A 132 -13.69 -4.87 9.78
N ALA A 133 -13.05 -4.77 8.63
CA ALA A 133 -11.74 -4.14 8.48
C ALA A 133 -11.79 -2.63 8.80
N LEU A 134 -12.84 -1.93 8.37
CA LEU A 134 -13.11 -0.53 8.72
C LEU A 134 -13.24 -0.37 10.26
N MET A 135 -14.07 -1.17 10.89
CA MET A 135 -14.22 -1.15 12.35
C MET A 135 -12.90 -1.45 13.06
N GLY A 136 -12.15 -2.46 12.62
CA GLY A 136 -10.85 -2.83 13.18
C GLY A 136 -9.82 -1.71 13.06
N SER A 137 -9.73 -1.04 11.91
CA SER A 137 -8.81 0.08 11.71
C SER A 137 -9.15 1.28 12.61
N ASN A 138 -10.43 1.53 12.84
CA ASN A 138 -10.90 2.56 13.77
C ASN A 138 -10.57 2.19 15.23
N MET A 139 -10.76 0.95 15.63
CA MET A 139 -10.43 0.46 16.97
C MET A 139 -8.93 0.50 17.27
N MET A 140 -8.05 0.31 16.29
CA MET A 140 -6.60 0.45 16.49
C MET A 140 -6.20 1.85 16.98
N ARG A 141 -6.91 2.89 16.58
CA ARG A 141 -6.66 4.27 17.04
C ARG A 141 -7.10 4.52 18.48
N GLN A 142 -7.86 3.60 19.06
CA GLN A 142 -8.35 3.65 20.44
C GLN A 142 -7.55 2.70 21.35
N ALA A 143 -6.46 2.12 20.86
CA ALA A 143 -5.65 1.19 21.61
C ALA A 143 -5.01 1.85 22.84
N VAL A 144 -4.98 1.12 23.93
CA VAL A 144 -4.34 1.52 25.19
C VAL A 144 -3.08 0.70 25.39
N PRO A 145 -1.95 1.30 25.82
CA PRO A 145 -0.73 0.58 26.13
C PRO A 145 -0.96 -0.49 27.19
N THR A 146 -0.38 -1.66 27.00
CA THR A 146 -0.43 -2.75 27.98
C THR A 146 0.57 -2.52 29.12
N LEU A 147 0.32 -3.10 30.30
CA LEU A 147 1.23 -3.01 31.44
C LEU A 147 2.62 -3.60 31.11
N ILE A 148 2.63 -4.72 30.40
CA ILE A 148 3.85 -5.39 29.95
C ILE A 148 3.77 -5.50 28.42
N PRO A 149 4.52 -4.64 27.67
CA PRO A 149 4.54 -4.72 26.21
C PRO A 149 5.19 -6.03 25.75
N GLN A 150 4.55 -6.72 24.83
CA GLN A 150 5.07 -7.94 24.23
C GLN A 150 4.93 -7.91 22.72
N LYS A 151 5.82 -8.62 22.03
CA LYS A 151 5.71 -8.80 20.59
C LYS A 151 4.44 -9.62 20.28
N PRO A 152 3.61 -9.21 19.31
CA PRO A 152 2.45 -10.00 18.90
C PRO A 152 2.89 -11.33 18.29
N LEU A 153 2.16 -12.41 18.58
CA LEU A 153 2.42 -13.73 18.00
C LEU A 153 2.16 -13.76 16.50
N VAL A 154 1.13 -13.05 16.07
CA VAL A 154 0.75 -12.92 14.66
C VAL A 154 0.88 -11.47 14.27
N GLY A 155 1.63 -11.19 13.23
CA GLY A 155 1.86 -9.84 12.72
C GLY A 155 1.92 -9.81 11.20
N THR A 156 1.91 -8.62 10.65
CA THR A 156 1.97 -8.37 9.19
C THR A 156 3.38 -8.14 8.67
N GLY A 157 4.37 -8.01 9.57
CA GLY A 157 5.74 -7.63 9.26
C GLY A 157 5.94 -6.10 9.09
N LEU A 158 4.88 -5.31 9.16
CA LEU A 158 4.94 -3.85 9.05
C LEU A 158 5.16 -3.17 10.42
N GLU A 159 4.93 -3.87 11.52
CA GLU A 159 4.94 -3.33 12.88
C GLU A 159 6.27 -2.65 13.24
N ARG A 160 7.40 -3.30 12.88
CA ARG A 160 8.72 -2.74 13.14
C ARG A 160 8.97 -1.44 12.39
N GLN A 161 8.55 -1.40 11.13
CA GLN A 161 8.70 -0.21 10.28
C GLN A 161 7.85 0.94 10.81
N VAL A 162 6.59 0.66 11.15
CA VAL A 162 5.67 1.64 11.71
C VAL A 162 6.18 2.19 13.05
N ALA A 163 6.65 1.34 13.95
CA ALA A 163 7.20 1.76 15.23
C ALA A 163 8.42 2.69 15.06
N ARG A 164 9.29 2.37 14.11
CA ARG A 164 10.47 3.19 13.79
C ARG A 164 10.09 4.53 13.17
N ASP A 165 9.21 4.52 12.17
CA ASP A 165 8.88 5.71 11.37
C ASP A 165 7.91 6.65 12.11
N SER A 166 7.17 6.14 13.10
CA SER A 166 6.28 6.95 13.96
C SER A 166 7.03 7.95 14.86
N GLY A 167 8.35 7.75 15.04
CA GLY A 167 9.15 8.60 15.93
C GLY A 167 8.89 8.41 17.44
N VAL A 168 8.05 7.44 17.81
CA VAL A 168 7.78 7.11 19.22
C VAL A 168 8.96 6.38 19.87
N CYS A 169 9.71 5.62 19.07
CA CYS A 169 10.89 4.89 19.52
C CYS A 169 12.16 5.69 19.23
N VAL A 170 13.04 5.83 20.23
CA VAL A 170 14.39 6.34 20.04
C VAL A 170 15.27 5.22 19.50
N VAL A 171 15.79 5.40 18.30
CA VAL A 171 16.65 4.43 17.63
C VAL A 171 18.11 4.88 17.73
N ALA A 172 19.00 3.97 18.16
CA ALA A 172 20.42 4.25 18.22
C ALA A 172 21.01 4.45 16.80
N ASN A 173 21.74 5.54 16.60
CA ASN A 173 22.42 5.81 15.32
C ASN A 173 23.68 4.97 15.13
N ASN A 174 24.32 4.58 16.22
CA ASN A 174 25.56 3.80 16.23
C ASN A 174 25.42 2.59 17.17
N LEU A 175 26.30 1.61 16.99
CA LEU A 175 26.42 0.48 17.92
C LEU A 175 26.81 1.01 19.30
N SER A 176 26.12 0.56 20.34
CA SER A 176 26.39 0.90 21.72
C SER A 176 26.23 -0.31 22.63
N LEU A 177 26.89 -0.28 23.77
CA LEU A 177 26.73 -1.23 24.88
C LEU A 177 25.97 -0.55 26.00
N ILE A 178 24.90 -1.20 26.47
CA ILE A 178 24.16 -0.77 27.65
C ILE A 178 24.51 -1.71 28.78
N HIS A 179 25.13 -1.17 29.83
CA HIS A 179 25.27 -1.86 31.08
C HIS A 179 24.04 -1.62 31.95
N ILE A 180 23.37 -2.69 32.30
CA ILE A 180 22.19 -2.66 33.18
C ILE A 180 22.61 -3.05 34.57
#